data_bce34a9739e50fb5de0e58fbc2cacca5
#
_entry.id   bce34a9739e50fb5de0e58fbc2cacca5
#
_cell.length_a   1.000
_cell.length_b   1.000
_cell.length_c   1.000
_cell.angle_alpha   90.00
_cell.angle_beta   90.00
_cell.angle_gamma   90.00
#
_symmetry.space_group_name_H-M   'P 1'
#
loop_
_entity.id
_entity.type
_entity.pdbx_description
1 polymer ?
#
loop_
_entity_poly.entity_id
_entity_poly.type
_entity_poly.pdbx_seq_one_letter_code
_entity_poly.pdbx_strand_id
1 'polypeptide(L)'
;MKNLINCPFDEMMIYSKNLEVPRNAYQRELNPNRVRKIAAEFDEHIANDPKVSFRDGHYYVFDGQHTIAARKLRNGGQDLPIRCKVFYGLSELDEAILFAQQTGTSAQLTAGAKLRALIYGNDPDAVAFLKATEDVGLRLDYNQDRGKYRIGCVGTAYSSTRRWAKKFIRKGCS
;
A
#
# COMPACT_ATOMS: atom_id res chain seq x y z
N MET A 1 -10.58 -15.37 -4.46
CA MET A 1 -10.07 -14.19 -3.72
C MET A 1 -10.49 -14.31 -2.26
N LYS A 2 -9.55 -14.32 -1.31
CA LYS A 2 -9.89 -14.28 0.13
C LYS A 2 -10.71 -13.01 0.41
N ASN A 3 -11.77 -13.14 1.20
CA ASN A 3 -12.50 -11.95 1.66
C ASN A 3 -11.69 -11.28 2.79
N LEU A 4 -10.88 -10.28 2.43
CA LEU A 4 -9.99 -9.57 3.36
C LEU A 4 -10.73 -8.52 4.22
N ILE A 5 -12.04 -8.31 3.99
CA ILE A 5 -12.82 -7.25 4.65
C ILE A 5 -12.99 -7.52 6.15
N ASN A 6 -12.97 -8.79 6.57
CA ASN A 6 -13.19 -9.21 7.95
C ASN A 6 -12.02 -10.04 8.51
N CYS A 7 -10.78 -9.71 8.14
CA CYS A 7 -9.63 -10.37 8.77
C CYS A 7 -9.59 -10.04 10.27
N PRO A 8 -9.54 -11.05 11.17
CA PRO A 8 -9.40 -10.82 12.59
C PRO A 8 -8.05 -10.12 12.89
N PHE A 9 -8.05 -9.25 13.87
CA PHE A 9 -6.84 -8.60 14.35
C PHE A 9 -6.88 -8.46 15.86
N ASP A 10 -5.70 -8.40 16.48
CA ASP A 10 -5.51 -8.08 17.89
C ASP A 10 -4.83 -6.70 18.01
N GLU A 11 -5.11 -5.99 19.10
CA GLU A 11 -4.37 -4.79 19.47
C GLU A 11 -3.23 -5.17 20.41
N MET A 12 -1.99 -4.87 20.00
CA MET A 12 -0.79 -5.24 20.74
C MET A 12 0.20 -4.09 20.81
N MET A 13 0.95 -4.02 21.92
CA MET A 13 2.12 -3.16 22.06
C MET A 13 3.35 -3.88 21.51
N ILE A 14 3.93 -3.34 20.43
CA ILE A 14 5.11 -3.92 19.80
C ILE A 14 6.23 -2.89 19.81
N TYR A 15 7.43 -3.31 20.25
CA TYR A 15 8.60 -2.44 20.19
C TYR A 15 8.99 -2.11 18.76
N SER A 16 9.30 -0.84 18.49
CA SER A 16 9.56 -0.33 17.15
C SER A 16 10.70 -1.04 16.39
N LYS A 17 11.65 -1.64 17.11
CA LYS A 17 12.73 -2.45 16.53
C LYS A 17 12.26 -3.78 15.94
N ASN A 18 11.12 -4.30 16.40
CA ASN A 18 10.54 -5.55 15.92
C ASN A 18 9.57 -5.33 14.75
N LEU A 19 9.34 -4.08 14.35
CA LEU A 19 8.46 -3.72 13.24
C LEU A 19 9.27 -3.62 11.95
N GLU A 20 8.99 -4.50 11.01
CA GLU A 20 9.66 -4.56 9.72
C GLU A 20 8.79 -3.95 8.62
N VAL A 21 9.38 -3.12 7.77
CA VAL A 21 8.71 -2.59 6.59
C VAL A 21 9.20 -3.35 5.37
N PRO A 22 8.33 -4.07 4.62
CA PRO A 22 8.74 -4.78 3.41
C PRO A 22 9.27 -3.78 2.38
N ARG A 23 10.60 -3.76 2.20
CA ARG A 23 11.27 -2.86 1.24
C ARG A 23 11.22 -3.46 -0.15
N ASN A 24 11.10 -2.59 -1.15
CA ASN A 24 11.14 -2.97 -2.58
C ASN A 24 9.98 -3.84 -3.08
N ALA A 25 8.95 -4.10 -2.26
CA ALA A 25 7.75 -4.82 -2.65
C ALA A 25 6.63 -3.84 -3.09
N TYR A 26 5.57 -3.75 -2.31
CA TYR A 26 4.41 -2.90 -2.60
C TYR A 26 4.44 -1.56 -1.89
N GLN A 27 5.25 -1.40 -0.84
CA GLN A 27 5.35 -0.19 -0.03
C GLN A 27 6.05 0.94 -0.80
N ARG A 28 5.62 2.18 -0.54
CA ARG A 28 6.34 3.38 -1.00
C ARG A 28 7.55 3.63 -0.12
N GLU A 29 8.54 4.33 -0.66
CA GLU A 29 9.68 4.79 0.13
C GLU A 29 9.24 5.74 1.26
N LEU A 30 10.00 5.70 2.35
CA LEU A 30 9.80 6.62 3.47
C LEU A 30 10.21 8.04 3.05
N ASN A 31 9.28 8.98 3.17
CA ASN A 31 9.55 10.39 2.89
C ASN A 31 9.96 11.13 4.18
N PRO A 32 11.25 11.56 4.32
CA PRO A 32 11.74 12.20 5.54
C PRO A 32 11.04 13.53 5.86
N ASN A 33 10.65 14.31 4.85
CA ASN A 33 9.93 15.58 5.04
C ASN A 33 8.55 15.33 5.65
N ARG A 34 7.86 14.30 5.15
CA ARG A 34 6.58 13.89 5.71
C ARG A 34 6.70 13.37 7.14
N VAL A 35 7.76 12.60 7.44
CA VAL A 35 8.04 12.13 8.81
C VAL A 35 8.20 13.32 9.75
N ARG A 36 9.02 14.31 9.37
CA ARG A 36 9.23 15.54 10.16
C ARG A 36 7.93 16.32 10.38
N LYS A 37 7.12 16.48 9.35
CA LYS A 37 5.82 17.15 9.46
C LYS A 37 4.89 16.42 10.43
N ILE A 38 4.75 15.10 10.28
CA ILE A 38 3.93 14.29 11.20
C ILE A 38 4.48 14.40 12.62
N ALA A 39 5.80 14.32 12.82
CA ALA A 39 6.41 14.41 14.14
C ALA A 39 6.17 15.76 14.83
N ALA A 40 6.20 16.87 14.07
CA ALA A 40 5.95 18.21 14.59
C ALA A 40 4.49 18.43 15.02
N GLU A 41 3.54 17.87 14.29
CA GLU A 41 2.10 18.01 14.53
C GLU A 41 1.49 16.76 15.19
N PHE A 42 2.32 15.91 15.80
CA PHE A 42 1.89 14.59 16.25
C PHE A 42 0.94 14.67 17.45
N ASP A 43 -0.24 14.10 17.30
CA ASP A 43 -1.23 13.93 18.35
C ASP A 43 -1.61 12.44 18.46
N GLU A 44 -1.39 11.85 19.63
CA GLU A 44 -1.72 10.44 19.91
C GLU A 44 -3.23 10.14 19.82
N HIS A 45 -4.09 11.13 20.05
CA HIS A 45 -5.54 10.95 19.96
C HIS A 45 -6.04 10.89 18.52
N ILE A 46 -5.29 11.45 17.58
CA ILE A 46 -5.64 11.52 16.15
C ILE A 46 -4.86 10.47 15.34
N ALA A 47 -3.67 10.08 15.83
CA ALA A 47 -2.80 9.17 15.12
C ALA A 47 -3.39 7.76 15.03
N ASN A 48 -3.55 7.26 13.81
CA ASN A 48 -3.98 5.87 13.60
C ASN A 48 -2.91 4.88 14.07
N ASP A 49 -3.36 3.77 14.63
CA ASP A 49 -2.49 2.64 14.95
C ASP A 49 -1.96 2.01 13.67
N PRO A 50 -0.65 1.72 13.59
CA PRO A 50 -0.08 0.97 12.48
C PRO A 50 -0.75 -0.39 12.31
N LYS A 51 -0.92 -0.82 11.05
CA LYS A 51 -1.42 -2.14 10.71
C LYS A 51 -0.27 -3.04 10.34
N VAL A 52 -0.23 -4.19 10.98
CA VAL A 52 0.88 -5.12 10.96
C VAL A 52 0.38 -6.52 10.66
N SER A 53 1.06 -7.24 9.81
CA SER A 53 0.84 -8.66 9.56
C SER A 53 1.86 -9.46 10.35
N PHE A 54 1.40 -10.46 11.10
CA PHE A 54 2.28 -11.43 11.75
C PHE A 54 2.37 -12.69 10.90
N ARG A 55 3.55 -12.93 10.35
CA ARG A 55 3.87 -14.15 9.57
C ARG A 55 5.33 -14.56 9.80
N ASP A 56 5.61 -15.84 9.78
CA ASP A 56 6.95 -16.41 9.89
C ASP A 56 7.74 -15.93 11.13
N GLY A 57 7.03 -15.58 12.23
CA GLY A 57 7.64 -15.06 13.46
C GLY A 57 7.98 -13.56 13.42
N HIS A 58 7.63 -12.84 12.36
CA HIS A 58 7.96 -11.42 12.14
C HIS A 58 6.71 -10.54 12.05
N TYR A 59 6.87 -9.26 12.37
CA TYR A 59 5.82 -8.24 12.31
C TYR A 59 6.03 -7.31 11.11
N TYR A 60 5.33 -7.55 10.00
CA TYR A 60 5.44 -6.77 8.78
C TYR A 60 4.42 -5.64 8.74
N VAL A 61 4.91 -4.40 8.70
CA VAL A 61 4.06 -3.21 8.64
C VAL A 61 3.54 -3.02 7.23
N PHE A 62 2.24 -3.11 7.01
CA PHE A 62 1.63 -2.80 5.72
C PHE A 62 0.90 -1.44 5.68
N ASP A 63 0.67 -0.80 6.84
CA ASP A 63 0.20 0.59 6.94
C ASP A 63 0.81 1.28 8.16
N GLY A 64 1.07 2.60 8.05
CA GLY A 64 1.54 3.43 9.15
C GLY A 64 3.06 3.59 9.27
N GLN A 65 3.87 3.20 8.29
CA GLN A 65 5.34 3.34 8.34
C GLN A 65 5.81 4.78 8.68
N HIS A 66 5.14 5.83 8.15
CA HIS A 66 5.48 7.21 8.46
C HIS A 66 5.12 7.60 9.90
N THR A 67 4.04 7.06 10.43
CA THR A 67 3.62 7.26 11.84
C THR A 67 4.62 6.61 12.79
N ILE A 68 5.08 5.40 12.51
CA ILE A 68 6.13 4.71 13.27
C ILE A 68 7.42 5.54 13.25
N ALA A 69 7.86 5.98 12.08
CA ALA A 69 9.06 6.80 11.94
C ALA A 69 8.95 8.15 12.67
N ALA A 70 7.78 8.78 12.65
CA ALA A 70 7.51 10.03 13.37
C ALA A 70 7.55 9.82 14.89
N ARG A 71 6.97 8.76 15.42
CA ARG A 71 7.04 8.40 16.84
C ARG A 71 8.49 8.16 17.27
N LYS A 72 9.27 7.41 16.48
CA LYS A 72 10.70 7.22 16.74
C LYS A 72 11.46 8.53 16.74
N LEU A 73 11.21 9.42 15.76
CA LEU A 73 11.87 10.73 15.70
C LEU A 73 11.59 11.56 16.96
N ARG A 74 10.35 11.59 17.43
CA ARG A 74 9.96 12.28 18.68
C ARG A 74 10.63 11.68 19.93
N ASN A 75 10.88 10.38 19.90
CA ASN A 75 11.57 9.66 21.00
C ASN A 75 13.10 9.70 20.85
N GLY A 76 13.66 10.69 20.14
CA GLY A 76 15.10 10.82 19.95
C GLY A 76 15.74 9.67 19.14
N GLY A 77 14.96 8.97 18.33
CA GLY A 77 15.43 7.81 17.54
C GLY A 77 15.50 6.50 18.32
N GLN A 78 15.21 6.53 19.61
CA GLN A 78 15.25 5.34 20.46
C GLN A 78 14.07 4.41 20.22
N ASP A 79 14.26 3.14 20.63
CA ASP A 79 13.22 2.13 20.59
C ASP A 79 12.08 2.47 21.57
N LEU A 80 10.84 2.24 21.15
CA LEU A 80 9.65 2.52 21.96
C LEU A 80 8.54 1.52 21.63
N PRO A 81 7.67 1.22 22.60
CA PRO A 81 6.47 0.43 22.35
C PRO A 81 5.45 1.25 21.55
N ILE A 82 4.86 0.63 20.53
CA ILE A 82 3.84 1.23 19.67
C ILE A 82 2.63 0.32 19.66
N ARG A 83 1.44 0.87 19.92
CA ARG A 83 0.19 0.13 19.77
C ARG A 83 -0.06 -0.10 18.27
N CYS A 84 -0.26 -1.38 17.92
CA CYS A 84 -0.46 -1.83 16.56
C CYS A 84 -1.70 -2.71 16.46
N LYS A 85 -2.34 -2.70 15.30
CA LYS A 85 -3.35 -3.70 14.91
C LYS A 85 -2.65 -4.83 14.18
N VAL A 86 -2.59 -6.01 14.80
CA VAL A 86 -1.87 -7.18 14.29
C VAL A 86 -2.84 -8.14 13.64
N PHE A 87 -2.64 -8.40 12.37
CA PHE A 87 -3.43 -9.31 11.54
C PHE A 87 -2.69 -10.63 11.37
N TYR A 88 -3.43 -11.73 11.40
CA TYR A 88 -2.89 -13.09 11.28
C TYR A 88 -3.35 -13.77 9.99
N GLY A 89 -2.52 -14.68 9.48
CA GLY A 89 -2.86 -15.50 8.32
C GLY A 89 -2.90 -14.73 6.99
N LEU A 90 -2.33 -13.52 6.94
CA LEU A 90 -2.12 -12.79 5.70
C LEU A 90 -0.85 -13.29 5.02
N SER A 91 -0.90 -13.40 3.69
CA SER A 91 0.28 -13.51 2.83
C SER A 91 0.78 -12.11 2.45
N GLU A 92 1.99 -12.02 1.92
CA GLU A 92 2.54 -10.77 1.40
C GLU A 92 1.67 -10.19 0.27
N LEU A 93 1.04 -11.05 -0.53
CA LEU A 93 0.11 -10.64 -1.57
C LEU A 93 -1.17 -10.01 -0.98
N ASP A 94 -1.70 -10.59 0.11
CA ASP A 94 -2.85 -10.05 0.84
C ASP A 94 -2.50 -8.67 1.44
N GLU A 95 -1.31 -8.51 2.01
CA GLU A 95 -0.80 -7.23 2.53
C GLU A 95 -0.76 -6.16 1.44
N ALA A 96 -0.28 -6.50 0.24
CA ALA A 96 -0.23 -5.59 -0.91
C ALA A 96 -1.63 -5.14 -1.35
N ILE A 97 -2.60 -6.04 -1.37
CA ILE A 97 -4.00 -5.72 -1.69
C ILE A 97 -4.60 -4.80 -0.61
N LEU A 98 -4.40 -5.11 0.67
CA LEU A 98 -4.87 -4.27 1.77
C LEU A 98 -4.23 -2.88 1.73
N PHE A 99 -2.91 -2.80 1.45
CA PHE A 99 -2.23 -1.53 1.25
C PHE A 99 -2.85 -0.70 0.11
N ALA A 100 -3.18 -1.33 -1.03
CA ALA A 100 -3.80 -0.65 -2.16
C ALA A 100 -5.24 -0.17 -1.86
N GLN A 101 -5.94 -0.84 -0.95
CA GLN A 101 -7.32 -0.54 -0.57
C GLN A 101 -7.44 0.46 0.59
N GLN A 102 -6.33 0.93 1.14
CA GLN A 102 -6.35 1.89 2.26
C GLN A 102 -7.24 3.09 1.96
N THR A 103 -8.20 3.29 2.86
CA THR A 103 -9.10 4.46 2.86
C THR A 103 -8.99 5.16 4.21
N GLY A 104 -8.93 6.48 4.25
CA GLY A 104 -8.96 7.23 5.50
C GLY A 104 -7.96 8.39 5.57
N THR A 105 -7.61 8.82 6.79
CA THR A 105 -6.75 9.99 7.10
C THR A 105 -5.28 9.84 6.66
N SER A 106 -4.85 8.64 6.30
CA SER A 106 -3.56 8.43 5.63
C SER A 106 -3.53 9.16 4.30
N ALA A 107 -2.44 9.84 3.96
CA ALA A 107 -2.34 10.49 2.66
C ALA A 107 -2.66 9.47 1.56
N GLN A 108 -3.61 9.84 0.72
CA GLN A 108 -4.05 8.98 -0.38
C GLN A 108 -2.86 8.49 -1.18
N LEU A 109 -2.86 7.22 -1.51
CA LEU A 109 -1.88 6.66 -2.43
C LEU A 109 -2.02 7.34 -3.78
N THR A 110 -0.88 7.67 -4.41
CA THR A 110 -0.91 8.04 -5.82
C THR A 110 -1.48 6.89 -6.64
N ALA A 111 -2.09 7.22 -7.77
CA ALA A 111 -2.63 6.20 -8.67
C ALA A 111 -1.56 5.18 -9.09
N GLY A 112 -0.32 5.63 -9.29
CA GLY A 112 0.83 4.77 -9.59
C GLY A 112 1.17 3.81 -8.44
N ALA A 113 1.26 4.32 -7.21
CA ALA A 113 1.54 3.48 -6.03
C ALA A 113 0.43 2.45 -5.81
N LYS A 114 -0.83 2.85 -5.99
CA LYS A 114 -1.98 1.94 -5.88
C LYS A 114 -1.94 0.84 -6.94
N LEU A 115 -1.70 1.20 -8.22
CA LEU A 115 -1.62 0.23 -9.30
C LEU A 115 -0.46 -0.75 -9.11
N ARG A 116 0.72 -0.26 -8.70
CA ARG A 116 1.88 -1.10 -8.40
C ARG A 116 1.56 -2.14 -7.31
N ALA A 117 0.89 -1.74 -6.23
CA ALA A 117 0.51 -2.63 -5.16
C ALA A 117 -0.53 -3.68 -5.59
N LEU A 118 -1.49 -3.30 -6.46
CA LEU A 118 -2.46 -4.23 -7.04
C LEU A 118 -1.78 -5.27 -7.94
N ILE A 119 -0.84 -4.85 -8.79
CA ILE A 119 -0.05 -5.76 -9.63
C ILE A 119 0.76 -6.73 -8.77
N TYR A 120 1.43 -6.22 -7.75
CA TYR A 120 2.20 -7.05 -6.82
C TYR A 120 1.32 -8.07 -6.09
N GLY A 121 0.12 -7.66 -5.67
CA GLY A 121 -0.88 -8.51 -5.04
C GLY A 121 -1.63 -9.44 -6.00
N ASN A 122 -1.21 -9.55 -7.26
CA ASN A 122 -1.84 -10.37 -8.30
C ASN A 122 -3.34 -10.06 -8.50
N ASP A 123 -3.76 -8.78 -8.39
CA ASP A 123 -5.11 -8.37 -8.78
C ASP A 123 -5.31 -8.66 -10.27
N PRO A 124 -6.33 -9.44 -10.66
CA PRO A 124 -6.49 -9.91 -12.04
C PRO A 124 -6.60 -8.78 -13.06
N ASP A 125 -7.35 -7.71 -12.73
CA ASP A 125 -7.53 -6.55 -13.62
C ASP A 125 -6.22 -5.77 -13.81
N ALA A 126 -5.45 -5.62 -12.73
CA ALA A 126 -4.19 -4.90 -12.74
C ALA A 126 -3.10 -5.66 -13.50
N VAL A 127 -3.01 -6.97 -13.31
CA VAL A 127 -2.08 -7.84 -14.02
C VAL A 127 -2.42 -7.89 -15.52
N ALA A 128 -3.70 -8.02 -15.88
CA ALA A 128 -4.14 -7.98 -17.27
C ALA A 128 -3.80 -6.63 -17.93
N PHE A 129 -3.97 -5.52 -17.21
CA PHE A 129 -3.60 -4.20 -17.70
C PHE A 129 -2.09 -4.06 -17.93
N LEU A 130 -1.26 -4.54 -16.99
CA LEU A 130 0.20 -4.56 -17.13
C LEU A 130 0.58 -5.33 -18.40
N LYS A 131 0.11 -6.58 -18.54
CA LYS A 131 0.41 -7.43 -19.68
C LYS A 131 0.03 -6.79 -21.01
N ALA A 132 -1.20 -6.26 -21.11
CA ALA A 132 -1.65 -5.57 -22.31
C ALA A 132 -0.80 -4.32 -22.65
N THR A 133 -0.25 -3.65 -21.64
CA THR A 133 0.66 -2.52 -21.83
C THR A 133 2.01 -2.97 -22.38
N GLU A 134 2.56 -4.07 -21.84
CA GLU A 134 3.82 -4.64 -22.29
C GLU A 134 3.74 -5.24 -23.70
N ASP A 135 2.62 -5.89 -24.04
CA ASP A 135 2.37 -6.50 -25.36
C ASP A 135 2.43 -5.45 -26.50
N VAL A 136 2.12 -4.18 -26.20
CA VAL A 136 2.25 -3.08 -27.20
C VAL A 136 3.57 -2.30 -27.06
N GLY A 137 4.55 -2.83 -26.31
CA GLY A 137 5.87 -2.24 -26.15
C GLY A 137 5.93 -1.01 -25.25
N LEU A 138 4.89 -0.77 -24.43
CA LEU A 138 4.83 0.34 -23.49
C LEU A 138 5.19 -0.13 -22.06
N ARG A 139 5.59 0.83 -21.21
CA ARG A 139 5.89 0.60 -19.80
C ARG A 139 5.06 1.52 -18.91
N LEU A 140 4.65 1.03 -17.74
CA LEU A 140 3.97 1.85 -16.75
C LEU A 140 4.97 2.73 -15.99
N ASP A 141 4.71 4.03 -15.98
CA ASP A 141 5.49 5.02 -15.24
C ASP A 141 4.76 5.40 -13.96
N TYR A 142 5.05 4.69 -12.89
CA TYR A 142 4.39 4.87 -11.60
C TYR A 142 4.73 6.19 -10.91
N ASN A 143 5.90 6.77 -11.23
CA ASN A 143 6.43 7.97 -10.58
C ASN A 143 6.26 9.25 -11.43
N GLN A 144 5.75 9.10 -12.66
CA GLN A 144 5.64 10.20 -13.64
C GLN A 144 7.00 10.82 -14.02
N ASP A 145 8.04 10.00 -14.11
CA ASP A 145 9.43 10.42 -14.41
C ASP A 145 9.59 10.91 -15.86
N ARG A 146 8.57 10.77 -16.68
CA ARG A 146 8.51 11.09 -18.11
C ARG A 146 9.58 10.36 -18.93
N GLY A 147 9.20 9.74 -20.00
CA GLY A 147 10.11 9.01 -20.87
C GLY A 147 9.41 8.45 -22.09
N LYS A 148 10.20 8.13 -23.14
CA LYS A 148 9.67 7.48 -24.34
C LYS A 148 9.11 6.11 -23.99
N TYR A 149 8.02 5.72 -24.65
CA TYR A 149 7.34 4.44 -24.45
C TYR A 149 6.83 4.17 -23.02
N ARG A 150 6.50 5.25 -22.27
CA ARG A 150 5.98 5.17 -20.92
C ARG A 150 4.59 5.78 -20.80
N ILE A 151 3.71 5.13 -20.04
CA ILE A 151 2.39 5.65 -19.69
C ILE A 151 2.51 6.37 -18.34
N GLY A 152 2.61 7.69 -18.33
CA GLY A 152 2.70 8.50 -17.11
C GLY A 152 1.36 8.71 -16.42
N CYS A 153 0.24 8.69 -17.17
CA CYS A 153 -1.11 8.82 -16.61
C CYS A 153 -1.72 7.46 -16.22
N VAL A 154 -0.97 6.63 -15.50
CA VAL A 154 -1.35 5.24 -15.19
C VAL A 154 -2.72 5.09 -14.55
N GLY A 155 -3.14 6.01 -13.68
CA GLY A 155 -4.45 5.97 -13.04
C GLY A 155 -5.61 6.14 -13.99
N THR A 156 -5.50 7.11 -14.90
CA THR A 156 -6.50 7.37 -15.95
C THR A 156 -6.54 6.21 -16.94
N ALA A 157 -5.39 5.73 -17.39
CA ALA A 157 -5.29 4.61 -18.31
C ALA A 157 -5.92 3.34 -17.71
N TYR A 158 -5.55 2.96 -16.49
CA TYR A 158 -6.10 1.79 -15.81
C TYR A 158 -7.61 1.90 -15.57
N SER A 159 -8.11 3.05 -15.11
CA SER A 159 -9.54 3.25 -14.87
C SER A 159 -10.36 3.21 -16.16
N SER A 160 -9.82 3.73 -17.25
CA SER A 160 -10.44 3.68 -18.57
C SER A 160 -10.56 2.24 -19.06
N THR A 161 -9.49 1.46 -18.99
CA THR A 161 -9.48 0.05 -19.39
C THR A 161 -10.51 -0.76 -18.60
N ARG A 162 -10.59 -0.60 -17.28
CA ARG A 162 -11.60 -1.26 -16.44
C ARG A 162 -13.04 -0.88 -16.84
N ARG A 163 -13.27 0.39 -17.20
CA ARG A 163 -14.60 0.86 -17.65
C ARG A 163 -15.00 0.22 -18.96
N TRP A 164 -14.07 0.10 -19.91
CA TRP A 164 -14.28 -0.56 -21.19
C TRP A 164 -14.56 -2.04 -21.02
N ALA A 165 -13.77 -2.78 -20.27
CA ALA A 165 -13.96 -4.19 -20.00
C ALA A 165 -15.37 -4.48 -19.41
N LYS A 166 -15.81 -3.70 -18.41
CA LYS A 166 -17.16 -3.83 -17.84
C LYS A 166 -18.27 -3.56 -18.86
N LYS A 167 -18.06 -2.65 -19.80
CA LYS A 167 -19.05 -2.33 -20.84
C LYS A 167 -19.19 -3.46 -21.87
N PHE A 168 -18.09 -4.14 -22.20
CA PHE A 168 -18.11 -5.30 -23.11
C PHE A 168 -18.80 -6.52 -22.47
N ILE A 169 -18.49 -6.83 -21.22
CA ILE A 169 -19.13 -7.94 -20.50
C ILE A 169 -20.65 -7.74 -20.40
N ARG A 170 -21.10 -6.51 -20.14
CA ARG A 170 -22.55 -6.21 -20.10
C ARG A 170 -23.26 -6.31 -21.45
N LYS A 171 -22.55 -6.12 -22.57
CA LYS A 171 -23.14 -6.23 -23.92
C LYS A 171 -23.08 -7.63 -24.50
N GLY A 172 -22.23 -8.52 -23.98
CA GLY A 172 -22.12 -9.90 -24.43
C GLY A 172 -23.06 -10.89 -23.72
N CYS A 173 -23.86 -10.41 -22.78
CA CYS A 173 -24.88 -11.21 -22.06
C CYS A 173 -26.32 -10.84 -22.45
N SER A 174 -26.55 -10.26 -23.61
CA SER A 174 -27.90 -9.99 -24.17
C SER A 174 -28.08 -10.68 -25.50
#